data_1416b996bcd914b2bdf4f8e832363df8
#
_entry.id   1416b996bcd914b2bdf4f8e832363df8
#
_cell.length_a   1.000
_cell.length_b   1.000
_cell.length_c   1.000
_cell.angle_alpha   90.00
_cell.angle_beta   90.00
_cell.angle_gamma   90.00
#
_symmetry.space_group_name_H-M   'P 1'
#
loop_
_entity.id
_entity.type
_entity.pdbx_description
1 polymer ?
#
loop_
_entity_poly.entity_id
_entity_poly.type
_entity_poly.pdbx_seq_one_letter_code
_entity_poly.pdbx_strand_id
1 'polypeptide(L)'
;MEENRPVEQTRLISKPKIVVTRKLPEPIETRMMELFDARLNLEDIPLTRDELLMAVQTAEILIPTVTDNIDSEIINSAGSQLRMIANFGVGVDHINLSSAALKDIIVTNTPDVLTQDTADLTMALILMTPRRMGEGERIVRNSEWTGWTPTHLMGHRINGKRLGIIGMGRIGTAVAERARGFGLTVHYHNRNRVTDEIESKLEATYWDSLDQMLAHMDIVVITCPSTPATFHLLSERRLQLLQPNCFIVNTSRGNIIDEKALLTMLESGAIAGAGLDVFENEPIIDPKFLKMENVVILPHLGSATIEGRIAMGECVIVNAKSFVDGHKPPNRVLATLL
;
A
#
# COMPACT_ATOMS: atom_id res chain seq x y z
N MET A 1 -34.26 61.59 2.24
CA MET A 1 -33.03 61.14 1.59
C MET A 1 -32.70 59.75 2.11
N GLU A 2 -33.17 58.71 1.42
CA GLU A 2 -32.86 57.30 1.74
C GLU A 2 -31.55 56.93 1.08
N GLU A 3 -30.58 56.61 1.90
CA GLU A 3 -29.28 56.12 1.45
C GLU A 3 -29.40 54.72 0.89
N ASN A 4 -29.23 54.61 -0.40
CA ASN A 4 -29.09 53.36 -1.15
C ASN A 4 -27.76 52.69 -0.72
N ARG A 5 -27.78 51.71 0.18
CA ARG A 5 -26.66 50.82 0.44
C ARG A 5 -26.54 49.85 -0.72
N PRO A 6 -25.36 49.67 -1.33
CA PRO A 6 -25.18 48.64 -2.37
C PRO A 6 -25.31 47.27 -1.72
N VAL A 7 -26.19 46.46 -2.29
CA VAL A 7 -26.29 45.02 -1.99
C VAL A 7 -24.96 44.38 -2.43
N GLU A 8 -24.16 43.98 -1.44
CA GLU A 8 -22.98 43.12 -1.70
C GLU A 8 -23.46 41.90 -2.47
N GLN A 9 -23.11 41.85 -3.76
CA GLN A 9 -23.26 40.65 -4.58
C GLN A 9 -22.36 39.58 -3.98
N THR A 10 -22.93 38.66 -3.20
CA THR A 10 -22.29 37.43 -2.79
C THR A 10 -21.85 36.73 -4.08
N ARG A 11 -20.57 36.81 -4.43
CA ARG A 11 -19.99 35.98 -5.48
C ARG A 11 -20.27 34.53 -5.09
N LEU A 12 -21.16 33.88 -5.81
CA LEU A 12 -21.31 32.43 -5.79
C LEU A 12 -19.95 31.86 -6.21
N ILE A 13 -19.12 31.54 -5.22
CA ILE A 13 -17.86 30.84 -5.45
C ILE A 13 -18.27 29.49 -6.03
N SER A 14 -18.02 29.27 -7.32
CA SER A 14 -18.28 28.00 -7.94
C SER A 14 -17.48 26.93 -7.22
N LYS A 15 -18.12 25.80 -6.86
CA LYS A 15 -17.42 24.66 -6.26
C LYS A 15 -16.32 24.20 -7.21
N PRO A 16 -15.12 23.88 -6.73
CA PRO A 16 -14.05 23.39 -7.58
C PRO A 16 -14.39 22.03 -8.16
N LYS A 17 -14.02 21.82 -9.42
CA LYS A 17 -14.25 20.56 -10.13
C LYS A 17 -13.29 19.49 -9.69
N ILE A 18 -13.80 18.39 -9.15
CA ILE A 18 -13.01 17.23 -8.82
C ILE A 18 -13.44 16.02 -9.67
N VAL A 19 -12.49 15.17 -10.02
CA VAL A 19 -12.75 13.88 -10.66
C VAL A 19 -12.18 12.77 -9.78
N VAL A 20 -13.03 11.81 -9.42
CA VAL A 20 -12.70 10.63 -8.63
C VAL A 20 -12.64 9.43 -9.57
N THR A 21 -11.51 8.73 -9.62
CA THR A 21 -11.27 7.69 -10.62
C THR A 21 -11.89 6.34 -10.28
N ARG A 22 -12.19 6.10 -9.01
CA ARG A 22 -12.79 4.85 -8.50
C ARG A 22 -13.90 5.16 -7.51
N LYS A 23 -14.80 4.22 -7.30
CA LYS A 23 -15.85 4.33 -6.27
C LYS A 23 -15.23 4.37 -4.88
N LEU A 24 -15.63 5.34 -4.07
CA LEU A 24 -15.21 5.49 -2.69
C LEU A 24 -16.34 5.07 -1.72
N PRO A 25 -16.06 4.91 -0.42
CA PRO A 25 -17.12 4.70 0.57
C PRO A 25 -18.21 5.78 0.50
N GLU A 26 -19.47 5.38 0.55
CA GLU A 26 -20.64 6.25 0.40
C GLU A 26 -20.60 7.53 1.26
N PRO A 27 -20.21 7.49 2.55
CA PRO A 27 -20.11 8.73 3.35
C PRO A 27 -19.09 9.73 2.78
N ILE A 28 -18.02 9.24 2.15
CA ILE A 28 -16.98 10.07 1.53
C ILE A 28 -17.48 10.69 0.24
N GLU A 29 -18.13 9.91 -0.63
CA GLU A 29 -18.72 10.41 -1.87
C GLU A 29 -19.79 11.46 -1.60
N THR A 30 -20.67 11.23 -0.62
CA THR A 30 -21.68 12.19 -0.18
C THR A 30 -21.03 13.51 0.24
N ARG A 31 -20.00 13.45 1.09
CA ARG A 31 -19.28 14.63 1.55
C ARG A 31 -18.53 15.35 0.43
N MET A 32 -18.00 14.62 -0.55
CA MET A 32 -17.36 15.21 -1.74
C MET A 32 -18.38 15.98 -2.59
N MET A 33 -19.58 15.45 -2.80
CA MET A 33 -20.66 16.15 -3.53
C MET A 33 -21.16 17.41 -2.79
N GLU A 34 -21.15 17.40 -1.45
CA GLU A 34 -21.49 18.58 -0.65
C GLU A 34 -20.48 19.70 -0.82
N LEU A 35 -19.19 19.38 -0.86
CA LEU A 35 -18.09 20.35 -0.82
C LEU A 35 -17.59 20.78 -2.21
N PHE A 36 -17.72 19.93 -3.22
CA PHE A 36 -17.12 20.10 -4.53
C PHE A 36 -18.14 19.88 -5.67
N ASP A 37 -17.80 20.32 -6.87
CA ASP A 37 -18.42 19.87 -8.11
C ASP A 37 -17.77 18.52 -8.51
N ALA A 38 -18.31 17.43 -7.93
CA ALA A 38 -17.68 16.12 -7.94
C ALA A 38 -18.22 15.24 -9.08
N ARG A 39 -17.33 14.82 -9.99
CA ARG A 39 -17.59 13.72 -10.91
C ARG A 39 -17.10 12.42 -10.26
N LEU A 40 -18.05 11.59 -9.80
CA LEU A 40 -17.81 10.30 -9.17
C LEU A 40 -17.81 9.17 -10.20
N ASN A 41 -17.15 8.06 -9.88
CA ASN A 41 -17.17 6.81 -10.64
C ASN A 41 -18.13 5.82 -9.96
N LEU A 42 -19.42 5.93 -10.26
CA LEU A 42 -20.48 5.18 -9.57
C LEU A 42 -20.42 3.66 -9.85
N GLU A 43 -19.96 3.27 -11.05
CA GLU A 43 -19.90 1.86 -11.48
C GLU A 43 -18.63 1.15 -11.05
N ASP A 44 -17.67 1.87 -10.47
CA ASP A 44 -16.34 1.36 -10.06
C ASP A 44 -15.53 0.69 -11.22
N ILE A 45 -15.77 1.12 -12.45
CA ILE A 45 -15.01 0.66 -13.60
C ILE A 45 -13.71 1.49 -13.69
N PRO A 46 -12.52 0.87 -13.73
CA PRO A 46 -11.28 1.61 -13.91
C PRO A 46 -11.34 2.52 -15.14
N LEU A 47 -10.93 3.78 -14.98
CA LEU A 47 -10.88 4.69 -16.12
C LEU A 47 -9.84 4.20 -17.14
N THR A 48 -10.23 4.22 -18.40
CA THR A 48 -9.32 4.01 -19.52
C THR A 48 -8.29 5.14 -19.60
N ARG A 49 -7.21 4.93 -20.35
CA ARG A 49 -6.20 5.98 -20.55
C ARG A 49 -6.80 7.26 -21.14
N ASP A 50 -7.71 7.15 -22.12
CA ASP A 50 -8.37 8.30 -22.74
C ASP A 50 -9.27 9.05 -21.74
N GLU A 51 -9.96 8.33 -20.87
CA GLU A 51 -10.77 8.93 -19.80
C GLU A 51 -9.91 9.62 -18.75
N LEU A 52 -8.73 9.08 -18.41
CA LEU A 52 -7.76 9.75 -17.55
C LEU A 52 -7.21 11.03 -18.21
N LEU A 53 -6.92 11.01 -19.51
CA LEU A 53 -6.52 12.21 -20.27
C LEU A 53 -7.61 13.28 -20.23
N MET A 54 -8.88 12.91 -20.42
CA MET A 54 -10.01 13.83 -20.30
C MET A 54 -10.17 14.34 -18.85
N ALA A 55 -9.96 13.49 -17.87
CA ALA A 55 -10.07 13.86 -16.46
C ALA A 55 -9.05 14.95 -16.10
N VAL A 56 -7.77 14.78 -16.45
CA VAL A 56 -6.72 15.76 -16.16
C VAL A 56 -6.86 17.08 -16.96
N GLN A 57 -7.60 17.05 -18.08
CA GLN A 57 -7.90 18.24 -18.87
C GLN A 57 -9.07 19.06 -18.32
N THR A 58 -9.93 18.46 -17.48
CA THR A 58 -11.18 19.10 -17.04
C THR A 58 -11.25 19.33 -15.54
N ALA A 59 -10.53 18.55 -14.74
CA ALA A 59 -10.52 18.65 -13.28
C ALA A 59 -9.61 19.79 -12.79
N GLU A 60 -9.98 20.40 -11.67
CA GLU A 60 -9.09 21.23 -10.85
C GLU A 60 -8.30 20.35 -9.85
N ILE A 61 -8.96 19.28 -9.38
CA ILE A 61 -8.36 18.27 -8.49
C ILE A 61 -8.68 16.89 -9.05
N LEU A 62 -7.66 16.07 -9.28
CA LEU A 62 -7.81 14.65 -9.58
C LEU A 62 -7.66 13.84 -8.29
N ILE A 63 -8.54 12.87 -8.07
CA ILE A 63 -8.48 11.93 -6.94
C ILE A 63 -8.29 10.51 -7.49
N PRO A 64 -7.03 10.11 -7.74
CA PRO A 64 -6.71 8.77 -8.22
C PRO A 64 -6.56 7.78 -7.07
N THR A 65 -6.52 6.50 -7.43
CA THR A 65 -6.17 5.37 -6.55
C THR A 65 -4.94 4.63 -7.07
N VAL A 66 -4.47 3.63 -6.34
CA VAL A 66 -3.29 2.83 -6.69
C VAL A 66 -3.41 2.09 -8.04
N THR A 67 -4.62 1.96 -8.58
CA THR A 67 -4.86 1.30 -9.87
C THR A 67 -4.69 2.21 -11.08
N ASP A 68 -4.55 3.52 -10.88
CA ASP A 68 -4.43 4.50 -11.95
C ASP A 68 -2.97 4.78 -12.27
N ASN A 69 -2.58 4.65 -13.54
CA ASN A 69 -1.23 5.02 -13.96
C ASN A 69 -1.19 6.50 -14.38
N ILE A 70 -0.80 7.37 -13.46
CA ILE A 70 -0.67 8.83 -13.65
C ILE A 70 0.78 9.14 -14.05
N ASP A 71 1.17 8.67 -15.22
CA ASP A 71 2.52 8.83 -15.75
C ASP A 71 2.81 10.26 -16.26
N SER A 72 4.01 10.45 -16.80
CA SER A 72 4.43 11.75 -17.32
C SER A 72 3.58 12.23 -18.50
N GLU A 73 3.06 11.34 -19.35
CA GLU A 73 2.23 11.73 -20.50
C GLU A 73 0.86 12.23 -20.01
N ILE A 74 0.21 11.54 -19.08
CA ILE A 74 -1.04 11.99 -18.46
C ILE A 74 -0.86 13.37 -17.82
N ILE A 75 0.19 13.56 -17.02
CA ILE A 75 0.46 14.83 -16.34
C ILE A 75 0.77 15.94 -17.35
N ASN A 76 1.58 15.66 -18.38
CA ASN A 76 1.91 16.64 -19.40
C ASN A 76 0.70 17.08 -20.23
N SER A 77 -0.30 16.22 -20.37
CA SER A 77 -1.56 16.50 -21.05
C SER A 77 -2.57 17.26 -20.19
N ALA A 78 -2.26 17.48 -18.90
CA ALA A 78 -3.15 18.19 -17.98
C ALA A 78 -3.42 19.62 -18.43
N GLY A 79 -4.69 20.02 -18.34
CA GLY A 79 -5.12 21.41 -18.56
C GLY A 79 -4.56 22.34 -17.48
N SER A 80 -4.54 23.64 -17.78
CA SER A 80 -4.01 24.67 -16.85
C SER A 80 -4.81 24.77 -15.53
N GLN A 81 -6.02 24.22 -15.48
CA GLN A 81 -6.86 24.19 -14.29
C GLN A 81 -6.48 23.08 -13.31
N LEU A 82 -5.82 21.98 -13.74
CA LEU A 82 -5.39 20.93 -12.83
C LEU A 82 -4.24 21.43 -11.95
N ARG A 83 -4.50 21.57 -10.68
CA ARG A 83 -3.54 22.10 -9.71
C ARG A 83 -3.21 21.14 -8.58
N MET A 84 -3.99 20.06 -8.45
CA MET A 84 -3.78 19.10 -7.37
C MET A 84 -4.13 17.69 -7.82
N ILE A 85 -3.33 16.72 -7.36
CA ILE A 85 -3.60 15.29 -7.37
C ILE A 85 -3.69 14.85 -5.91
N ALA A 86 -4.90 14.55 -5.44
CA ALA A 86 -5.16 14.11 -4.07
C ALA A 86 -5.30 12.59 -4.04
N ASN A 87 -4.17 11.89 -3.93
CA ASN A 87 -4.10 10.44 -4.01
C ASN A 87 -4.85 9.75 -2.86
N PHE A 88 -5.75 8.83 -3.18
CA PHE A 88 -6.42 7.95 -2.22
C PHE A 88 -5.52 6.73 -1.94
N GLY A 89 -4.47 6.94 -1.16
CA GLY A 89 -3.45 5.94 -0.83
C GLY A 89 -2.21 6.56 -0.21
N VAL A 90 -1.39 5.75 0.48
CA VAL A 90 -0.09 6.18 1.01
C VAL A 90 0.99 6.16 -0.08
N GLY A 91 1.08 5.07 -0.84
CA GLY A 91 2.02 4.95 -1.94
C GLY A 91 1.64 5.87 -3.10
N VAL A 92 2.63 6.46 -3.75
CA VAL A 92 2.49 7.38 -4.88
C VAL A 92 3.34 6.95 -6.08
N ASP A 93 3.79 5.71 -6.08
CA ASP A 93 4.66 5.10 -7.09
C ASP A 93 4.00 5.04 -8.48
N HIS A 94 2.67 5.10 -8.56
CA HIS A 94 1.87 5.19 -9.78
C HIS A 94 1.70 6.64 -10.30
N ILE A 95 2.26 7.65 -9.62
CA ILE A 95 2.17 9.07 -9.98
C ILE A 95 3.57 9.60 -10.30
N ASN A 96 3.76 10.20 -11.49
CA ASN A 96 5.04 10.81 -11.83
C ASN A 96 5.22 12.16 -11.13
N LEU A 97 5.83 12.13 -9.94
CA LEU A 97 6.01 13.31 -9.08
C LEU A 97 6.87 14.40 -9.73
N SER A 98 7.86 14.02 -10.54
CA SER A 98 8.73 15.00 -11.22
C SER A 98 7.96 15.81 -12.24
N SER A 99 7.12 15.16 -13.05
CA SER A 99 6.26 15.87 -14.01
C SER A 99 5.21 16.74 -13.32
N ALA A 100 4.65 16.27 -12.20
CA ALA A 100 3.71 17.06 -11.38
C ALA A 100 4.37 18.34 -10.84
N ALA A 101 5.59 18.21 -10.31
CA ALA A 101 6.35 19.34 -9.79
C ALA A 101 6.70 20.38 -10.90
N LEU A 102 7.06 19.92 -12.11
CA LEU A 102 7.34 20.82 -13.26
C LEU A 102 6.12 21.61 -13.72
N LYS A 103 4.92 21.12 -13.44
CA LYS A 103 3.65 21.80 -13.76
C LYS A 103 3.01 22.51 -12.57
N ASP A 104 3.72 22.63 -11.45
CA ASP A 104 3.21 23.20 -10.20
C ASP A 104 1.95 22.47 -9.67
N ILE A 105 1.76 21.18 -10.01
CA ILE A 105 0.68 20.36 -9.51
C ILE A 105 1.07 19.79 -8.15
N ILE A 106 0.28 20.10 -7.14
CA ILE A 106 0.48 19.57 -5.77
C ILE A 106 0.02 18.11 -5.73
N VAL A 107 0.87 17.22 -5.22
CA VAL A 107 0.49 15.83 -4.94
C VAL A 107 0.37 15.64 -3.43
N THR A 108 -0.71 14.99 -2.99
CA THR A 108 -0.92 14.59 -1.58
C THR A 108 -1.23 13.12 -1.49
N ASN A 109 -1.03 12.55 -0.30
CA ASN A 109 -1.36 11.16 0.01
C ASN A 109 -2.12 11.05 1.35
N THR A 110 -2.37 9.82 1.83
CA THR A 110 -3.14 9.54 3.06
C THR A 110 -2.28 8.81 4.10
N PRO A 111 -1.23 9.46 4.65
CA PRO A 111 -0.35 8.82 5.63
C PRO A 111 -1.07 8.56 6.95
N ASP A 112 -0.52 7.64 7.75
CA ASP A 112 -0.92 7.28 9.11
C ASP A 112 -2.23 6.50 9.24
N VAL A 113 -3.27 6.86 8.51
CA VAL A 113 -4.65 6.37 8.68
C VAL A 113 -4.85 4.88 8.39
N LEU A 114 -3.94 4.22 7.67
CA LEU A 114 -4.01 2.79 7.33
C LEU A 114 -2.89 1.95 7.97
N THR A 115 -2.05 2.57 8.81
CA THR A 115 -0.87 1.92 9.40
C THR A 115 -1.24 0.68 10.21
N GLN A 116 -2.27 0.78 11.04
CA GLN A 116 -2.70 -0.31 11.92
C GLN A 116 -3.31 -1.45 11.11
N ASP A 117 -4.16 -1.13 10.13
CA ASP A 117 -4.83 -2.11 9.28
C ASP A 117 -3.84 -2.96 8.49
N THR A 118 -2.85 -2.29 7.84
CA THR A 118 -1.81 -2.97 7.09
C THR A 118 -0.92 -3.82 8.01
N ALA A 119 -0.62 -3.35 9.21
CA ALA A 119 0.16 -4.11 10.18
C ALA A 119 -0.60 -5.35 10.66
N ASP A 120 -1.92 -5.25 10.90
CA ASP A 120 -2.77 -6.38 11.28
C ASP A 120 -2.83 -7.43 10.16
N LEU A 121 -3.02 -7.00 8.90
CA LEU A 121 -3.01 -7.91 7.75
C LEU A 121 -1.64 -8.58 7.58
N THR A 122 -0.55 -7.83 7.78
CA THR A 122 0.82 -8.38 7.73
C THR A 122 0.99 -9.49 8.77
N MET A 123 0.53 -9.27 10.00
CA MET A 123 0.55 -10.31 11.05
C MET A 123 -0.34 -11.50 10.69
N ALA A 124 -1.50 -11.27 10.09
CA ALA A 124 -2.34 -12.36 9.61
C ALA A 124 -1.59 -13.25 8.60
N LEU A 125 -0.89 -12.67 7.62
CA LEU A 125 -0.07 -13.43 6.66
C LEU A 125 1.12 -14.13 7.34
N ILE A 126 1.78 -13.51 8.32
CA ILE A 126 2.84 -14.14 9.14
C ILE A 126 2.32 -15.38 9.86
N LEU A 127 1.05 -15.38 10.29
CA LEU A 127 0.42 -16.53 10.93
C LEU A 127 -0.09 -17.56 9.90
N MET A 128 -0.77 -17.10 8.86
CA MET A 128 -1.43 -17.97 7.88
C MET A 128 -0.43 -18.81 7.09
N THR A 129 0.68 -18.21 6.68
CA THR A 129 1.65 -18.86 5.77
C THR A 129 2.35 -20.05 6.42
N PRO A 130 3.07 -19.92 7.56
CA PRO A 130 3.71 -21.06 8.21
C PRO A 130 2.73 -22.12 8.75
N ARG A 131 1.49 -21.72 9.04
CA ARG A 131 0.46 -22.61 9.60
C ARG A 131 -0.40 -23.26 8.53
N ARG A 132 -0.12 -23.06 7.23
CA ARG A 132 -0.87 -23.63 6.09
C ARG A 132 -2.39 -23.34 6.18
N MET A 133 -2.77 -22.15 6.70
CA MET A 133 -4.18 -21.86 6.95
C MET A 133 -4.99 -21.72 5.65
N GLY A 134 -4.40 -21.13 4.59
CA GLY A 134 -5.06 -21.02 3.30
C GLY A 134 -5.35 -22.37 2.64
N GLU A 135 -4.45 -23.33 2.77
CA GLU A 135 -4.66 -24.72 2.32
C GLU A 135 -5.74 -25.39 3.14
N GLY A 136 -5.66 -25.30 4.47
CA GLY A 136 -6.67 -25.90 5.36
C GLY A 136 -8.07 -25.35 5.11
N GLU A 137 -8.21 -24.07 4.86
CA GLU A 137 -9.48 -23.42 4.52
C GLU A 137 -10.05 -23.96 3.20
N ARG A 138 -9.22 -24.10 2.16
CA ARG A 138 -9.64 -24.68 0.88
C ARG A 138 -10.11 -26.13 0.99
N ILE A 139 -9.38 -26.96 1.74
CA ILE A 139 -9.74 -28.37 1.96
C ILE A 139 -11.13 -28.49 2.62
N VAL A 140 -11.43 -27.64 3.61
CA VAL A 140 -12.75 -27.66 4.26
C VAL A 140 -13.84 -27.19 3.29
N ARG A 141 -13.63 -26.11 2.53
CA ARG A 141 -14.61 -25.61 1.56
C ARG A 141 -14.91 -26.60 0.44
N ASN A 142 -13.87 -27.32 -0.01
CA ASN A 142 -14.01 -28.33 -1.07
C ASN A 142 -14.61 -29.64 -0.55
N SER A 143 -14.94 -29.73 0.74
CA SER A 143 -15.42 -30.98 1.37
C SER A 143 -14.40 -32.14 1.29
N GLU A 144 -13.12 -31.82 1.23
CA GLU A 144 -12.01 -32.79 1.16
C GLU A 144 -11.49 -33.19 2.55
N TRP A 145 -11.96 -32.53 3.61
CA TRP A 145 -11.55 -32.88 4.98
C TRP A 145 -12.20 -34.16 5.47
N THR A 146 -11.39 -35.20 5.64
CA THR A 146 -11.84 -36.56 6.05
C THR A 146 -11.72 -36.80 7.56
N GLY A 147 -11.24 -35.84 8.33
CA GLY A 147 -11.11 -35.91 9.78
C GLY A 147 -9.72 -35.51 10.27
N TRP A 148 -9.57 -35.42 11.60
CA TRP A 148 -8.30 -35.05 12.23
C TRP A 148 -7.34 -36.25 12.28
N THR A 149 -6.06 -36.00 11.96
CA THR A 149 -4.96 -36.92 12.16
C THR A 149 -3.73 -36.23 12.73
N PRO A 150 -2.83 -36.91 13.43
CA PRO A 150 -1.65 -36.28 14.05
C PRO A 150 -0.69 -35.63 13.05
N THR A 151 -0.70 -36.04 11.81
CA THR A 151 0.26 -35.62 10.76
C THR A 151 -0.37 -34.73 9.70
N HIS A 152 -1.69 -34.48 9.77
CA HIS A 152 -2.39 -33.69 8.76
C HIS A 152 -2.05 -32.21 8.88
N LEU A 153 -1.66 -31.57 7.78
CA LEU A 153 -1.35 -30.15 7.65
C LEU A 153 -0.38 -29.60 8.71
N MET A 154 0.62 -30.39 9.09
CA MET A 154 1.64 -29.89 10.02
C MET A 154 2.35 -28.68 9.42
N GLY A 155 2.24 -27.53 10.10
CA GLY A 155 2.94 -26.30 9.80
C GLY A 155 4.05 -26.00 10.79
N HIS A 156 4.54 -24.77 10.77
CA HIS A 156 5.62 -24.29 11.61
C HIS A 156 5.12 -23.35 12.71
N ARG A 157 5.73 -23.42 13.89
CA ARG A 157 5.54 -22.48 14.99
C ARG A 157 6.26 -21.18 14.64
N ILE A 158 5.65 -20.02 14.95
CA ILE A 158 6.30 -18.70 14.79
C ILE A 158 6.99 -18.23 16.08
N ASN A 159 6.48 -18.62 17.26
CA ASN A 159 7.10 -18.24 18.54
C ASN A 159 8.57 -18.68 18.60
N GLY A 160 9.46 -17.78 19.04
CA GLY A 160 10.90 -17.99 19.10
C GLY A 160 11.62 -17.86 17.75
N LYS A 161 10.91 -17.46 16.67
CA LYS A 161 11.49 -17.24 15.35
C LYS A 161 12.02 -15.81 15.18
N ARG A 162 12.97 -15.64 14.26
CA ARG A 162 13.57 -14.36 13.89
C ARG A 162 12.78 -13.74 12.76
N LEU A 163 12.22 -12.55 13.01
CA LEU A 163 11.50 -11.74 12.03
C LEU A 163 12.41 -10.65 11.49
N GLY A 164 12.74 -10.67 10.21
CA GLY A 164 13.47 -9.61 9.51
C GLY A 164 12.50 -8.65 8.81
N ILE A 165 12.50 -7.39 9.20
CA ILE A 165 11.66 -6.34 8.61
C ILE A 165 12.49 -5.50 7.65
N ILE A 166 12.15 -5.51 6.36
CA ILE A 166 12.72 -4.63 5.36
C ILE A 166 11.86 -3.38 5.30
N GLY A 167 12.33 -2.29 5.95
CA GLY A 167 11.56 -1.05 6.04
C GLY A 167 10.88 -0.81 7.39
N MET A 168 11.64 -0.45 8.43
CA MET A 168 11.13 -0.08 9.77
C MET A 168 10.60 1.37 9.76
N GLY A 169 9.60 1.63 8.87
CA GLY A 169 8.80 2.84 8.85
C GLY A 169 7.58 2.70 9.78
N ARG A 170 6.52 3.50 9.55
CA ARG A 170 5.30 3.43 10.37
C ARG A 170 4.70 2.02 10.43
N ILE A 171 4.50 1.39 9.27
CA ILE A 171 3.93 0.03 9.17
C ILE A 171 4.89 -1.00 9.77
N GLY A 172 6.18 -0.95 9.41
CA GLY A 172 7.17 -1.87 9.96
C GLY A 172 7.28 -1.80 11.49
N THR A 173 7.23 -0.60 12.08
CA THR A 173 7.16 -0.39 13.53
C THR A 173 5.91 -1.02 14.15
N ALA A 174 4.75 -0.79 13.54
CA ALA A 174 3.49 -1.37 14.02
C ALA A 174 3.45 -2.91 13.90
N VAL A 175 4.08 -3.48 12.86
CA VAL A 175 4.29 -4.93 12.74
C VAL A 175 5.23 -5.44 13.84
N ALA A 176 6.35 -4.75 14.09
CA ALA A 176 7.31 -5.12 15.13
C ALA A 176 6.66 -5.12 16.53
N GLU A 177 5.84 -4.12 16.85
CA GLU A 177 5.10 -4.08 18.12
C GLU A 177 4.21 -5.31 18.33
N ARG A 178 3.49 -5.73 17.29
CA ARG A 178 2.62 -6.93 17.32
C ARG A 178 3.43 -8.21 17.38
N ALA A 179 4.46 -8.31 16.59
CA ALA A 179 5.31 -9.50 16.47
C ALA A 179 5.93 -9.93 17.79
N ARG A 180 6.31 -8.99 18.65
CA ARG A 180 6.81 -9.25 20.00
C ARG A 180 5.76 -9.95 20.86
N GLY A 181 4.48 -9.57 20.75
CA GLY A 181 3.39 -10.24 21.46
C GLY A 181 3.22 -11.71 21.08
N PHE A 182 3.68 -12.10 19.88
CA PHE A 182 3.71 -13.50 19.42
C PHE A 182 5.04 -14.21 19.72
N GLY A 183 5.94 -13.55 20.43
CA GLY A 183 7.25 -14.11 20.80
C GLY A 183 8.25 -14.20 19.66
N LEU A 184 8.11 -13.37 18.63
CA LEU A 184 9.10 -13.19 17.57
C LEU A 184 10.22 -12.26 18.06
N THR A 185 11.47 -12.54 17.68
CA THR A 185 12.57 -11.59 17.85
C THR A 185 12.65 -10.70 16.62
N VAL A 186 12.72 -9.38 16.83
CA VAL A 186 12.63 -8.39 15.75
C VAL A 186 14.03 -8.00 15.28
N HIS A 187 14.25 -8.17 14.01
CA HIS A 187 15.44 -7.69 13.28
C HIS A 187 14.96 -6.79 12.14
N TYR A 188 15.78 -5.80 11.75
CA TYR A 188 15.36 -4.94 10.65
C TYR A 188 16.54 -4.41 9.86
N HIS A 189 16.25 -4.02 8.61
CA HIS A 189 17.14 -3.28 7.73
C HIS A 189 16.42 -2.07 7.16
N ASN A 190 17.07 -0.92 7.26
CA ASN A 190 16.66 0.35 6.66
C ASN A 190 17.84 1.02 5.99
N ARG A 191 17.57 1.90 5.03
CA ARG A 191 18.56 2.86 4.51
C ARG A 191 19.19 3.71 5.62
N ASN A 192 18.36 4.19 6.54
CA ASN A 192 18.77 4.91 7.75
C ASN A 192 18.27 4.16 8.98
N ARG A 193 19.17 3.95 9.95
CA ARG A 193 18.83 3.35 11.24
C ARG A 193 17.74 4.18 11.94
N VAL A 194 16.77 3.54 12.58
CA VAL A 194 15.77 4.23 13.42
C VAL A 194 16.45 4.73 14.72
N THR A 195 15.73 5.55 15.49
CA THR A 195 16.29 6.07 16.75
C THR A 195 16.47 4.99 17.79
N ASP A 196 17.44 5.16 18.69
CA ASP A 196 17.73 4.22 19.79
C ASP A 196 16.49 4.01 20.69
N GLU A 197 15.61 5.02 20.78
CA GLU A 197 14.35 4.93 21.52
C GLU A 197 13.40 3.89 20.88
N ILE A 198 13.25 3.93 19.56
CA ILE A 198 12.42 2.97 18.81
C ILE A 198 13.02 1.57 18.91
N GLU A 199 14.34 1.42 18.73
CA GLU A 199 15.01 0.12 18.88
C GLU A 199 14.82 -0.47 20.26
N SER A 200 15.05 0.34 21.30
CA SER A 200 14.89 -0.10 22.70
C SER A 200 13.46 -0.49 23.02
N LYS A 201 12.48 0.32 22.58
CA LYS A 201 11.05 0.03 22.77
C LYS A 201 10.64 -1.28 22.13
N LEU A 202 11.17 -1.56 20.94
CA LEU A 202 10.83 -2.75 20.14
C LEU A 202 11.75 -3.94 20.41
N GLU A 203 12.82 -3.76 21.18
CA GLU A 203 13.91 -4.75 21.35
C GLU A 203 14.44 -5.20 19.97
N ALA A 204 14.51 -4.26 19.02
CA ALA A 204 14.83 -4.55 17.63
C ALA A 204 16.34 -4.48 17.36
N THR A 205 16.85 -5.41 16.55
CA THR A 205 18.24 -5.46 16.13
C THR A 205 18.41 -4.91 14.73
N TYR A 206 19.18 -3.84 14.58
CA TYR A 206 19.53 -3.28 13.28
C TYR A 206 20.57 -4.14 12.54
N TRP A 207 20.39 -4.30 11.25
CA TRP A 207 21.36 -4.90 10.34
C TRP A 207 21.79 -3.88 9.29
N ASP A 208 23.06 -3.52 9.27
CA ASP A 208 23.62 -2.62 8.25
C ASP A 208 23.59 -3.28 6.85
N SER A 209 23.81 -4.59 6.79
CA SER A 209 23.75 -5.36 5.55
C SER A 209 22.44 -6.14 5.44
N LEU A 210 21.64 -5.80 4.40
CA LEU A 210 20.45 -6.58 4.06
C LEU A 210 20.80 -8.04 3.74
N ASP A 211 21.89 -8.28 3.01
CA ASP A 211 22.32 -9.63 2.62
C ASP A 211 22.62 -10.49 3.85
N GLN A 212 23.29 -9.93 4.86
CA GLN A 212 23.56 -10.64 6.11
C GLN A 212 22.27 -10.90 6.89
N MET A 213 21.35 -9.94 6.95
CA MET A 213 20.05 -10.15 7.60
C MET A 213 19.31 -11.31 6.95
N LEU A 214 19.16 -11.31 5.61
CA LEU A 214 18.42 -12.33 4.88
C LEU A 214 18.94 -13.75 5.16
N ALA A 215 20.26 -13.93 5.26
CA ALA A 215 20.87 -15.23 5.54
C ALA A 215 20.52 -15.80 6.93
N HIS A 216 19.95 -15.01 7.83
CA HIS A 216 19.73 -15.40 9.22
C HIS A 216 18.25 -15.41 9.65
N MET A 217 17.32 -14.91 8.81
CA MET A 217 15.90 -14.77 9.21
C MET A 217 15.10 -16.05 8.95
N ASP A 218 14.13 -16.30 9.82
CA ASP A 218 13.15 -17.36 9.65
C ASP A 218 11.90 -16.85 8.91
N ILE A 219 11.59 -15.55 9.07
CA ILE A 219 10.49 -14.84 8.38
C ILE A 219 11.02 -13.49 7.92
N VAL A 220 10.76 -13.13 6.68
CA VAL A 220 11.11 -11.82 6.10
C VAL A 220 9.84 -11.09 5.71
N VAL A 221 9.68 -9.86 6.20
CA VAL A 221 8.53 -8.99 5.90
C VAL A 221 9.00 -7.75 5.14
N ILE A 222 8.26 -7.37 4.10
CA ILE A 222 8.53 -6.21 3.27
C ILE A 222 7.50 -5.14 3.56
N THR A 223 7.97 -3.99 4.07
CA THR A 223 7.16 -2.80 4.41
C THR A 223 7.81 -1.51 3.92
N CYS A 224 8.88 -1.59 3.14
CA CYS A 224 9.51 -0.43 2.50
C CYS A 224 8.70 0.03 1.27
N PRO A 225 8.77 1.31 0.87
CA PRO A 225 8.11 1.81 -0.32
C PRO A 225 8.75 1.28 -1.61
N SER A 226 7.96 1.21 -2.70
CA SER A 226 8.49 1.00 -4.04
C SER A 226 9.12 2.31 -4.56
N THR A 227 10.40 2.23 -4.93
CA THR A 227 11.21 3.30 -5.51
C THR A 227 12.17 2.68 -6.52
N PRO A 228 12.84 3.46 -7.38
CA PRO A 228 13.88 2.90 -8.24
C PRO A 228 14.98 2.13 -7.49
N ALA A 229 15.29 2.53 -6.24
CA ALA A 229 16.29 1.85 -5.41
C ALA A 229 15.79 0.55 -4.77
N THR A 230 14.48 0.36 -4.66
CA THR A 230 13.87 -0.85 -4.08
C THR A 230 13.23 -1.75 -5.13
N PHE A 231 13.26 -1.37 -6.41
CA PHE A 231 12.83 -2.25 -7.50
C PHE A 231 13.69 -3.52 -7.52
N HIS A 232 13.05 -4.69 -7.45
CA HIS A 232 13.71 -6.01 -7.32
C HIS A 232 14.79 -6.00 -6.22
N LEU A 233 14.52 -5.29 -5.10
CA LEU A 233 15.41 -5.30 -3.94
C LEU A 233 15.69 -6.73 -3.47
N LEU A 234 14.67 -7.59 -3.47
CA LEU A 234 14.81 -9.04 -3.34
C LEU A 234 14.93 -9.68 -4.73
N SER A 235 16.08 -9.43 -5.37
CA SER A 235 16.49 -10.08 -6.62
C SER A 235 16.75 -11.57 -6.43
N GLU A 236 16.87 -12.34 -7.53
CA GLU A 236 17.23 -13.75 -7.50
C GLU A 236 18.45 -14.03 -6.59
N ARG A 237 19.52 -13.25 -6.72
CA ARG A 237 20.72 -13.37 -5.88
C ARG A 237 20.41 -13.24 -4.39
N ARG A 238 19.56 -12.29 -4.01
CA ARG A 238 19.20 -12.06 -2.60
C ARG A 238 18.22 -13.12 -2.09
N LEU A 239 17.30 -13.56 -2.90
CA LEU A 239 16.40 -14.66 -2.55
C LEU A 239 17.19 -15.96 -2.26
N GLN A 240 18.26 -16.22 -3.00
CA GLN A 240 19.16 -17.37 -2.78
C GLN A 240 19.94 -17.32 -1.44
N LEU A 241 19.96 -16.17 -0.74
CA LEU A 241 20.56 -16.07 0.60
C LEU A 241 19.61 -16.60 1.70
N LEU A 242 18.33 -16.73 1.42
CA LEU A 242 17.35 -17.17 2.39
C LEU A 242 17.55 -18.64 2.76
N GLN A 243 17.21 -18.96 4.02
CA GLN A 243 17.25 -20.35 4.48
C GLN A 243 16.05 -21.14 3.90
N PRO A 244 16.20 -22.46 3.68
CA PRO A 244 15.11 -23.29 3.14
C PRO A 244 13.82 -23.28 3.99
N ASN A 245 13.91 -22.99 5.28
CA ASN A 245 12.77 -22.87 6.18
C ASN A 245 12.26 -21.44 6.34
N CYS A 246 12.75 -20.50 5.53
CA CYS A 246 12.32 -19.11 5.56
C CYS A 246 10.97 -18.90 4.87
N PHE A 247 10.16 -17.99 5.43
CA PHE A 247 8.92 -17.50 4.83
C PHE A 247 9.07 -16.03 4.46
N ILE A 248 8.47 -15.65 3.33
CA ILE A 248 8.42 -14.25 2.87
C ILE A 248 6.99 -13.73 3.03
N VAL A 249 6.82 -12.50 3.53
CA VAL A 249 5.53 -11.81 3.56
C VAL A 249 5.69 -10.42 2.91
N ASN A 250 4.84 -10.13 1.91
CA ASN A 250 4.86 -8.85 1.21
C ASN A 250 3.48 -8.19 1.26
N THR A 251 3.38 -7.07 1.95
CA THR A 251 2.19 -6.21 2.05
C THR A 251 2.50 -4.78 1.61
N SER A 252 3.56 -4.60 0.82
CA SER A 252 4.00 -3.29 0.31
C SER A 252 3.71 -3.15 -1.19
N ARG A 253 4.64 -3.62 -2.04
CA ARG A 253 4.49 -3.65 -3.51
C ARG A 253 5.13 -4.90 -4.08
N GLY A 254 4.49 -5.49 -5.10
CA GLY A 254 4.98 -6.70 -5.76
C GLY A 254 6.37 -6.53 -6.37
N ASN A 255 6.61 -5.43 -7.07
CA ASN A 255 7.86 -5.15 -7.77
C ASN A 255 9.10 -4.95 -6.88
N ILE A 256 8.98 -5.03 -5.55
CA ILE A 256 10.12 -5.05 -4.63
C ILE A 256 10.80 -6.43 -4.63
N ILE A 257 10.07 -7.46 -5.01
CA ILE A 257 10.58 -8.82 -5.21
C ILE A 257 10.67 -9.08 -6.71
N ASP A 258 11.71 -9.76 -7.16
CA ASP A 258 11.73 -10.43 -8.46
C ASP A 258 10.75 -11.61 -8.40
N GLU A 259 9.53 -11.38 -8.86
CA GLU A 259 8.41 -12.33 -8.73
C GLU A 259 8.70 -13.65 -9.43
N LYS A 260 9.39 -13.62 -10.59
CA LYS A 260 9.79 -14.81 -11.32
C LYS A 260 10.81 -15.65 -10.55
N ALA A 261 11.77 -15.01 -9.92
CA ALA A 261 12.76 -15.69 -9.09
C ALA A 261 12.11 -16.27 -7.83
N LEU A 262 11.21 -15.51 -7.17
CA LEU A 262 10.44 -16.00 -6.02
C LEU A 262 9.64 -17.26 -6.38
N LEU A 263 8.95 -17.24 -7.51
CA LEU A 263 8.16 -18.35 -8.00
C LEU A 263 9.03 -19.61 -8.18
N THR A 264 10.20 -19.47 -8.81
CA THR A 264 11.15 -20.57 -9.00
C THR A 264 11.61 -21.17 -7.67
N MET A 265 11.88 -20.35 -6.67
CA MET A 265 12.30 -20.81 -5.34
C MET A 265 11.19 -21.51 -4.57
N LEU A 266 9.95 -21.04 -4.72
CA LEU A 266 8.78 -21.67 -4.11
C LEU A 266 8.47 -23.03 -4.76
N GLU A 267 8.54 -23.14 -6.11
CA GLU A 267 8.35 -24.38 -6.86
C GLU A 267 9.38 -25.45 -6.49
N SER A 268 10.63 -25.04 -6.34
CA SER A 268 11.73 -25.95 -5.98
C SER A 268 11.80 -26.30 -4.50
N GLY A 269 11.02 -25.64 -3.63
CA GLY A 269 11.12 -25.78 -2.17
C GLY A 269 12.40 -25.19 -1.59
N ALA A 270 13.08 -24.29 -2.31
CA ALA A 270 14.26 -23.59 -1.82
C ALA A 270 13.95 -22.61 -0.69
N ILE A 271 12.69 -22.17 -0.56
CA ILE A 271 12.12 -21.49 0.61
C ILE A 271 10.80 -22.16 1.00
N ALA A 272 10.41 -22.01 2.26
CA ALA A 272 9.27 -22.72 2.82
C ALA A 272 7.91 -22.25 2.29
N GLY A 273 7.76 -20.95 2.04
CA GLY A 273 6.50 -20.40 1.54
C GLY A 273 6.47 -18.88 1.50
N ALA A 274 5.37 -18.34 0.95
CA ALA A 274 5.15 -16.90 0.87
C ALA A 274 3.71 -16.49 1.21
N GLY A 275 3.56 -15.32 1.85
CA GLY A 275 2.30 -14.62 2.06
C GLY A 275 2.30 -13.31 1.27
N LEU A 276 1.48 -13.21 0.23
CA LEU A 276 1.50 -12.10 -0.72
C LEU A 276 0.15 -11.39 -0.75
N ASP A 277 0.14 -10.11 -0.39
CA ASP A 277 -1.01 -9.22 -0.58
C ASP A 277 -0.89 -8.41 -1.87
N VAL A 278 0.29 -8.38 -2.48
CA VAL A 278 0.63 -7.55 -3.63
C VAL A 278 1.45 -8.34 -4.66
N PHE A 279 1.30 -7.98 -5.95
CA PHE A 279 1.94 -8.63 -7.08
C PHE A 279 2.57 -7.62 -8.03
N GLU A 280 3.52 -8.06 -8.85
CA GLU A 280 4.26 -7.16 -9.74
C GLU A 280 3.37 -6.55 -10.84
N ASN A 281 2.38 -7.31 -11.33
CA ASN A 281 1.52 -6.91 -12.45
C ASN A 281 0.03 -6.92 -12.08
N GLU A 282 -0.33 -6.41 -10.89
CA GLU A 282 -1.74 -6.35 -10.45
C GLU A 282 -2.67 -5.76 -11.53
N PRO A 283 -3.85 -6.35 -11.75
CA PRO A 283 -4.46 -7.49 -11.04
C PRO A 283 -4.10 -8.87 -11.64
N ILE A 284 -3.15 -8.94 -12.57
CA ILE A 284 -2.73 -10.19 -13.22
C ILE A 284 -1.73 -10.90 -12.32
N ILE A 285 -2.10 -12.10 -11.87
CA ILE A 285 -1.26 -12.97 -11.03
C ILE A 285 -0.79 -14.15 -11.89
N ASP A 286 0.50 -14.52 -11.78
CA ASP A 286 1.01 -15.72 -12.46
C ASP A 286 0.18 -16.95 -12.03
N PRO A 287 -0.40 -17.73 -12.98
CA PRO A 287 -1.25 -18.88 -12.68
C PRO A 287 -0.58 -19.96 -11.82
N LYS A 288 0.73 -19.97 -11.73
CA LYS A 288 1.47 -20.92 -10.90
C LYS A 288 1.25 -20.62 -9.41
N PHE A 289 1.25 -19.34 -9.00
CA PHE A 289 0.94 -18.98 -7.59
C PHE A 289 -0.43 -19.49 -7.15
N LEU A 290 -1.42 -19.47 -8.05
CA LEU A 290 -2.79 -19.91 -7.74
C LEU A 290 -2.88 -21.42 -7.39
N LYS A 291 -1.87 -22.20 -7.78
CA LYS A 291 -1.81 -23.66 -7.59
C LYS A 291 -0.88 -24.07 -6.44
N MET A 292 -0.13 -23.13 -5.87
CA MET A 292 0.82 -23.42 -4.80
C MET A 292 0.14 -23.52 -3.45
N GLU A 293 0.37 -24.61 -2.72
CA GLU A 293 -0.14 -24.81 -1.38
C GLU A 293 0.67 -24.06 -0.32
N ASN A 294 1.96 -23.82 -0.59
CA ASN A 294 2.86 -23.08 0.29
C ASN A 294 2.79 -21.55 0.11
N VAL A 295 1.79 -21.06 -0.64
CA VAL A 295 1.57 -19.62 -0.84
C VAL A 295 0.18 -19.22 -0.37
N VAL A 296 0.12 -18.16 0.44
CA VAL A 296 -1.11 -17.44 0.80
C VAL A 296 -1.17 -16.17 -0.04
N ILE A 297 -2.24 -15.98 -0.79
CA ILE A 297 -2.44 -14.83 -1.68
C ILE A 297 -3.68 -14.05 -1.27
N LEU A 298 -3.56 -12.72 -1.27
CA LEU A 298 -4.65 -11.78 -0.98
C LEU A 298 -4.70 -10.70 -2.08
N PRO A 299 -5.87 -10.10 -2.35
CA PRO A 299 -6.05 -9.15 -3.44
C PRO A 299 -5.87 -7.69 -2.99
N HIS A 300 -4.67 -7.34 -2.48
CA HIS A 300 -4.29 -6.00 -2.04
C HIS A 300 -5.22 -5.43 -0.97
N LEU A 301 -5.34 -6.15 0.14
CA LEU A 301 -6.24 -5.83 1.26
C LEU A 301 -5.60 -4.99 2.37
N GLY A 302 -4.33 -4.58 2.25
CA GLY A 302 -3.57 -3.91 3.30
C GLY A 302 -4.30 -2.79 4.05
N SER A 303 -5.14 -2.01 3.34
CA SER A 303 -5.95 -0.92 3.92
C SER A 303 -7.46 -1.19 3.85
N ALA A 304 -7.89 -2.44 3.58
CA ALA A 304 -9.29 -2.74 3.28
C ALA A 304 -10.13 -2.98 4.54
N THR A 305 -10.17 -2.02 5.43
CA THR A 305 -11.13 -1.94 6.54
C THR A 305 -12.14 -0.81 6.27
N ILE A 306 -13.32 -0.87 6.86
CA ILE A 306 -14.32 0.21 6.77
C ILE A 306 -13.73 1.48 7.35
N GLU A 307 -13.14 1.40 8.52
CA GLU A 307 -12.53 2.49 9.26
C GLU A 307 -11.37 3.12 8.47
N GLY A 308 -10.45 2.28 7.97
CA GLY A 308 -9.29 2.73 7.20
C GLY A 308 -9.69 3.42 5.90
N ARG A 309 -10.62 2.85 5.13
CA ARG A 309 -11.09 3.45 3.87
C ARG A 309 -11.85 4.75 4.07
N ILE A 310 -12.65 4.87 5.13
CA ILE A 310 -13.31 6.14 5.51
C ILE A 310 -12.25 7.16 5.92
N ALA A 311 -11.31 6.81 6.79
CA ALA A 311 -10.25 7.71 7.23
C ALA A 311 -9.35 8.18 6.07
N MET A 312 -9.05 7.31 5.10
CA MET A 312 -8.36 7.70 3.86
C MET A 312 -9.16 8.76 3.08
N GLY A 313 -10.47 8.54 2.91
CA GLY A 313 -11.36 9.49 2.24
C GLY A 313 -11.44 10.86 2.94
N GLU A 314 -11.57 10.87 4.27
CA GLU A 314 -11.54 12.10 5.06
C GLU A 314 -10.19 12.83 4.91
N CYS A 315 -9.07 12.10 4.90
CA CYS A 315 -7.76 12.68 4.65
C CYS A 315 -7.66 13.33 3.27
N VAL A 316 -8.19 12.71 2.21
CA VAL A 316 -8.28 13.28 0.86
C VAL A 316 -9.12 14.55 0.88
N ILE A 317 -10.30 14.54 1.53
CA ILE A 317 -11.18 15.72 1.64
C ILE A 317 -10.46 16.87 2.37
N VAL A 318 -9.78 16.59 3.48
CA VAL A 318 -9.01 17.59 4.22
C VAL A 318 -7.92 18.21 3.35
N ASN A 319 -7.18 17.40 2.60
CA ASN A 319 -6.15 17.89 1.70
C ASN A 319 -6.74 18.78 0.58
N ALA A 320 -7.81 18.30 -0.07
CA ALA A 320 -8.49 19.03 -1.14
C ALA A 320 -9.12 20.34 -0.63
N LYS A 321 -9.80 20.30 0.51
CA LYS A 321 -10.44 21.48 1.09
C LYS A 321 -9.41 22.53 1.54
N SER A 322 -8.31 22.11 2.20
CA SER A 322 -7.21 23.00 2.56
C SER A 322 -6.66 23.73 1.33
N PHE A 323 -6.46 22.97 0.23
CA PHE A 323 -6.00 23.57 -1.03
C PHE A 323 -6.97 24.60 -1.60
N VAL A 324 -8.26 24.28 -1.65
CA VAL A 324 -9.32 25.16 -2.18
C VAL A 324 -9.43 26.45 -1.34
N ASP A 325 -9.28 26.36 -0.04
CA ASP A 325 -9.31 27.51 0.88
C ASP A 325 -8.02 28.35 0.84
N GLY A 326 -7.08 28.02 -0.05
CA GLY A 326 -5.82 28.75 -0.20
C GLY A 326 -4.76 28.39 0.84
N HIS A 327 -4.99 27.32 1.61
CA HIS A 327 -4.05 26.83 2.60
C HIS A 327 -3.14 25.73 2.02
N LYS A 328 -1.99 25.52 2.67
CA LYS A 328 -1.09 24.43 2.33
C LYS A 328 -1.70 23.08 2.77
N PRO A 329 -1.95 22.13 1.85
CA PRO A 329 -2.43 20.80 2.24
C PRO A 329 -1.50 20.11 3.23
N PRO A 330 -2.01 19.46 4.29
CA PRO A 330 -1.18 18.90 5.35
C PRO A 330 -0.29 17.72 4.87
N ASN A 331 -0.75 16.93 3.91
CA ASN A 331 -0.07 15.70 3.51
C ASN A 331 0.54 15.80 2.10
N ARG A 332 1.27 16.90 1.84
CA ARG A 332 1.98 17.07 0.56
C ARG A 332 3.12 16.06 0.45
N VAL A 333 3.20 15.42 -0.72
CA VAL A 333 4.33 14.58 -1.11
C VAL A 333 5.34 15.47 -1.83
N LEU A 334 6.59 15.45 -1.35
CA LEU A 334 7.69 16.18 -1.98
C LEU A 334 8.51 15.20 -2.81
N ALA A 335 8.78 15.54 -4.07
CA ALA A 335 9.57 14.71 -4.98
C ALA A 335 10.99 14.38 -4.44
N THR A 336 11.50 15.19 -3.51
CA THR A 336 12.81 15.01 -2.87
C THR A 336 12.81 13.98 -1.73
N LEU A 337 11.66 13.45 -1.34
CA LEU A 337 11.54 12.51 -0.20
C LEU A 337 11.51 11.03 -0.63
N LEU A 338 11.53 10.74 -1.91
CA LEU A 338 11.58 9.41 -2.51
C LEU A 338 12.92 9.17 -3.20
#